data_72f3318e23434deefc1740391fbb0c68
#
_entry.id   72f3318e23434deefc1740391fbb0c68
#
_cell.length_a   1.000
_cell.length_b   1.000
_cell.length_c   1.000
_cell.angle_alpha   90.00
_cell.angle_beta   90.00
_cell.angle_gamma   90.00
#
_symmetry.space_group_name_H-M   'P 1'
#
loop_
_entity.id
_entity.type
_entity.pdbx_description
1 polymer ?
#
loop_
_entity_poly.entity_id
_entity_poly.type
_entity_poly.pdbx_seq_one_letter_code
_entity_poly.pdbx_strand_id
1 'polypeptide(L)'
;LKKRSASVMIPRMERQDKRLVDQLRPISFETGIAPNATASVLVTFGRTKVICAVTIEEDVPRWMKVQRVEGGWLTAEYSMLPYSTLDRKRRDITAGKLDGRSSEIQRLIGRSLRAAVDLGKIGARTIWVDCDVLQADGGTRTASITGASVALAIAVNKLVAAGKLAESPLKRLVSAVSVGMLEGEALLDLCYVEDKDAEVDMNLVMTDRGEFVEVQGSGEEAVFTADQMNRMLELGRKGLDEIAELQRRVIAEADKPDAGALEDLSAFFGRGK
;
A
#
# COMPACT_ATOMS: atom_id res chain seq x y z
N LEU A 1 -45.91 8.37 -36.97
CA LEU A 1 -45.82 8.30 -35.50
C LEU A 1 -44.47 7.76 -35.12
N LYS A 2 -43.50 8.65 -34.79
CA LYS A 2 -42.18 8.29 -34.23
C LYS A 2 -42.37 7.99 -32.75
N LYS A 3 -42.24 6.73 -32.36
CA LYS A 3 -42.11 6.35 -30.94
C LYS A 3 -40.77 6.90 -30.40
N ARG A 4 -40.84 7.88 -29.50
CA ARG A 4 -39.69 8.28 -28.68
C ARG A 4 -39.40 7.12 -27.72
N SER A 5 -38.25 6.49 -27.88
CA SER A 5 -37.68 5.58 -26.89
C SER A 5 -37.42 6.39 -25.64
N ALA A 6 -38.19 6.16 -24.58
CA ALA A 6 -37.88 6.66 -23.27
C ALA A 6 -36.65 5.85 -22.77
N SER A 7 -35.51 6.51 -22.66
CA SER A 7 -34.37 5.97 -21.96
C SER A 7 -34.79 5.80 -20.49
N VAL A 8 -34.94 4.58 -20.04
CA VAL A 8 -35.12 4.26 -18.63
C VAL A 8 -33.80 4.64 -17.97
N MET A 9 -33.77 5.77 -17.25
CA MET A 9 -32.67 6.08 -16.35
C MET A 9 -32.69 5.02 -15.23
N ILE A 10 -31.82 4.04 -15.30
CA ILE A 10 -31.55 3.16 -14.19
C ILE A 10 -31.02 4.06 -13.06
N PRO A 11 -31.63 4.03 -11.85
CA PRO A 11 -31.13 4.82 -10.74
C PRO A 11 -29.64 4.42 -10.51
N ARG A 12 -28.75 5.39 -10.60
CA ARG A 12 -27.33 5.18 -10.36
C ARG A 12 -27.18 4.86 -8.87
N MET A 13 -26.56 3.74 -8.53
CA MET A 13 -26.28 3.35 -7.16
C MET A 13 -25.59 4.52 -6.44
N GLU A 14 -26.14 4.94 -5.30
CA GLU A 14 -25.56 6.01 -4.49
C GLU A 14 -24.70 5.38 -3.37
N ARG A 15 -23.41 5.61 -3.40
CA ARG A 15 -22.47 5.15 -2.36
C ARG A 15 -22.73 5.91 -1.07
N GLN A 16 -22.55 5.26 0.09
CA GLN A 16 -22.83 5.87 1.41
C GLN A 16 -22.04 7.16 1.67
N ASP A 17 -20.82 7.26 1.14
CA ASP A 17 -19.97 8.43 1.23
C ASP A 17 -20.11 9.41 0.06
N LYS A 18 -21.12 9.19 -0.82
CA LYS A 18 -21.45 10.00 -1.99
C LYS A 18 -20.38 10.08 -3.08
N ARG A 19 -19.37 9.19 -3.04
CA ARG A 19 -18.38 9.07 -4.12
C ARG A 19 -19.04 8.54 -5.40
N LEU A 20 -18.45 8.89 -6.53
CA LEU A 20 -18.74 8.24 -7.80
C LEU A 20 -18.22 6.80 -7.79
N VAL A 21 -18.75 5.94 -8.64
CA VAL A 21 -18.35 4.53 -8.76
C VAL A 21 -16.86 4.36 -9.07
N ASP A 22 -16.28 5.32 -9.77
CA ASP A 22 -14.89 5.36 -10.23
C ASP A 22 -13.98 6.31 -9.44
N GLN A 23 -14.40 6.70 -8.23
CA GLN A 23 -13.68 7.66 -7.39
C GLN A 23 -13.03 6.98 -6.20
N LEU A 24 -11.74 7.27 -5.98
CA LEU A 24 -11.00 6.88 -4.78
C LEU A 24 -11.50 7.62 -3.54
N ARG A 25 -11.37 7.01 -2.36
CA ARG A 25 -11.44 7.73 -1.09
C ARG A 25 -10.33 8.78 -1.02
N PRO A 26 -10.44 9.82 -0.19
CA PRO A 26 -9.31 10.71 0.08
C PRO A 26 -8.10 9.90 0.55
N ILE A 27 -6.95 10.07 -0.13
CA ILE A 27 -5.70 9.37 0.19
C ILE A 27 -4.69 10.40 0.67
N SER A 28 -4.00 10.09 1.77
CA SER A 28 -2.91 10.90 2.28
C SER A 28 -1.78 10.04 2.84
N PHE A 29 -0.58 10.64 2.88
CA PHE A 29 0.63 10.04 3.44
C PHE A 29 1.27 11.05 4.37
N GLU A 30 1.57 10.62 5.59
CA GLU A 30 2.35 11.39 6.56
C GLU A 30 3.67 10.64 6.80
N THR A 31 4.80 11.28 6.52
CA THR A 31 6.12 10.66 6.59
C THR A 31 6.82 10.93 7.91
N GLY A 32 7.74 10.04 8.32
CA GLY A 32 8.59 10.27 9.50
C GLY A 32 7.92 10.01 10.85
N ILE A 33 6.77 9.33 10.90
CA ILE A 33 5.99 9.11 12.13
C ILE A 33 6.65 8.15 13.15
N ALA A 34 7.59 7.30 12.71
CA ALA A 34 8.36 6.40 13.56
C ALA A 34 9.86 6.72 13.39
N PRO A 35 10.44 7.58 14.24
CA PRO A 35 11.78 8.16 14.02
C PRO A 35 12.91 7.13 14.14
N ASN A 36 12.69 5.99 14.80
CA ASN A 36 13.69 4.93 14.92
C ASN A 36 13.76 4.00 13.70
N ALA A 37 12.73 4.02 12.84
CA ALA A 37 12.77 3.29 11.57
C ALA A 37 13.65 4.04 10.55
N THR A 38 14.20 3.33 9.57
CA THR A 38 14.91 3.97 8.45
C THR A 38 13.99 4.94 7.70
N ALA A 39 12.75 4.54 7.48
CA ALA A 39 11.65 5.41 7.02
C ALA A 39 10.32 4.89 7.53
N SER A 40 9.34 5.78 7.65
CA SER A 40 7.99 5.40 8.05
C SER A 40 6.95 6.32 7.44
N VAL A 41 5.76 5.77 7.22
CA VAL A 41 4.62 6.46 6.60
C VAL A 41 3.34 6.02 7.31
N LEU A 42 2.52 6.98 7.72
CA LEU A 42 1.11 6.75 7.99
C LEU A 42 0.34 6.97 6.69
N VAL A 43 -0.17 5.89 6.11
CA VAL A 43 -1.02 5.95 4.93
C VAL A 43 -2.49 5.93 5.37
N THR A 44 -3.30 6.79 4.75
CA THR A 44 -4.73 6.90 5.01
C THR A 44 -5.51 6.75 3.70
N PHE A 45 -6.48 5.83 3.66
CA PHE A 45 -7.46 5.67 2.59
C PHE A 45 -8.84 5.88 3.21
N GLY A 46 -9.40 7.09 3.09
CA GLY A 46 -10.61 7.48 3.81
C GLY A 46 -10.47 7.29 5.32
N ARG A 47 -11.13 6.27 5.87
CA ARG A 47 -11.05 5.94 7.31
C ARG A 47 -10.03 4.84 7.61
N THR A 48 -9.55 4.11 6.62
CA THR A 48 -8.49 3.11 6.81
C THR A 48 -7.15 3.80 7.05
N LYS A 49 -6.46 3.43 8.14
CA LYS A 49 -5.16 3.99 8.53
C LYS A 49 -4.18 2.88 8.84
N VAL A 50 -3.01 2.92 8.21
CA VAL A 50 -1.93 1.94 8.41
C VAL A 50 -0.61 2.66 8.61
N ILE A 51 0.14 2.29 9.66
CA ILE A 51 1.54 2.64 9.79
C ILE A 51 2.35 1.63 8.98
N CYS A 52 3.21 2.12 8.09
CA CYS A 52 4.16 1.33 7.34
C CYS A 52 5.56 1.80 7.70
N ALA A 53 6.35 0.97 8.39
CA ALA A 53 7.72 1.28 8.77
C ALA A 53 8.69 0.38 8.03
N VAL A 54 9.83 0.94 7.62
CA VAL A 54 10.93 0.21 6.98
C VAL A 54 12.17 0.34 7.84
N THR A 55 12.70 -0.80 8.26
CA THR A 55 13.99 -0.91 8.96
C THR A 55 14.96 -1.69 8.08
N ILE A 56 16.18 -1.16 7.91
CA ILE A 56 17.22 -1.81 7.11
C ILE A 56 18.36 -2.21 8.04
N GLU A 57 18.62 -3.53 8.10
CA GLU A 57 19.70 -4.13 8.87
C GLU A 57 20.88 -4.48 7.94
N GLU A 58 22.10 -4.19 8.40
CA GLU A 58 23.36 -4.51 7.68
C GLU A 58 23.73 -6.00 7.84
N ASP A 59 22.75 -6.89 7.74
CA ASP A 59 22.88 -8.33 7.83
C ASP A 59 21.81 -9.05 7.02
N VAL A 60 22.03 -10.31 6.68
CA VAL A 60 21.08 -11.16 5.95
C VAL A 60 20.66 -12.36 6.78
N PRO A 61 19.47 -12.94 6.51
CA PRO A 61 18.99 -14.11 7.22
C PRO A 61 19.99 -15.28 7.20
N ARG A 62 20.06 -16.04 8.30
CA ARG A 62 21.00 -17.15 8.47
C ARG A 62 20.96 -18.16 7.30
N TRP A 63 19.79 -18.44 6.76
CA TRP A 63 19.65 -19.37 5.63
C TRP A 63 20.38 -18.88 4.37
N MET A 64 20.40 -17.55 4.09
CA MET A 64 21.16 -16.99 2.97
C MET A 64 22.67 -17.17 3.18
N LYS A 65 23.16 -16.96 4.41
CA LYS A 65 24.58 -17.20 4.77
C LYS A 65 24.95 -18.66 4.58
N VAL A 66 24.10 -19.58 5.06
CA VAL A 66 24.35 -21.04 4.96
C VAL A 66 24.32 -21.51 3.50
N GLN A 67 23.38 -20.99 2.70
CA GLN A 67 23.24 -21.36 1.29
C GLN A 67 24.12 -20.52 0.36
N ARG A 68 24.88 -19.54 0.88
CA ARG A 68 25.71 -18.61 0.12
C ARG A 68 24.94 -17.88 -0.99
N VAL A 69 23.71 -17.44 -0.67
CA VAL A 69 22.90 -16.64 -1.57
C VAL A 69 23.40 -15.20 -1.51
N GLU A 70 23.77 -14.65 -2.66
CA GLU A 70 24.21 -13.26 -2.78
C GLU A 70 23.04 -12.28 -2.79
N GLY A 71 23.29 -11.01 -2.43
CA GLY A 71 22.32 -9.93 -2.41
C GLY A 71 21.67 -9.77 -1.04
N GLY A 72 20.57 -9.01 -1.00
CA GLY A 72 19.79 -8.74 0.19
C GLY A 72 18.49 -9.51 0.25
N TRP A 73 17.77 -9.28 1.35
CA TRP A 73 16.45 -9.87 1.58
C TRP A 73 15.43 -8.79 1.91
N LEU A 74 14.19 -9.00 1.50
CA LEU A 74 13.05 -8.18 1.90
C LEU A 74 11.96 -9.08 2.44
N THR A 75 11.48 -8.76 3.64
CA THR A 75 10.36 -9.41 4.29
C THR A 75 9.36 -8.39 4.80
N ALA A 76 8.13 -8.80 5.02
CA ALA A 76 7.09 -7.93 5.54
C ALA A 76 6.33 -8.63 6.67
N GLU A 77 5.90 -7.84 7.64
CA GLU A 77 4.96 -8.20 8.69
C GLU A 77 3.69 -7.35 8.58
N TYR A 78 2.58 -7.92 9.00
CA TYR A 78 1.28 -7.24 9.00
C TYR A 78 0.51 -7.59 10.24
N SER A 79 -0.02 -6.59 10.91
CA SER A 79 -0.83 -6.76 12.10
C SER A 79 -2.01 -5.80 12.12
N MET A 80 -3.16 -6.29 12.57
CA MET A 80 -4.28 -5.43 12.91
C MET A 80 -4.27 -5.21 14.42
N LEU A 81 -4.15 -3.95 14.86
CA LEU A 81 -4.17 -3.61 16.28
C LEU A 81 -5.54 -3.92 16.89
N PRO A 82 -5.62 -4.23 18.20
CA PRO A 82 -6.86 -4.66 18.83
C PRO A 82 -8.04 -3.70 18.67
N TYR A 83 -7.77 -2.43 18.53
CA TYR A 83 -8.75 -1.34 18.38
C TYR A 83 -8.95 -0.88 16.94
N SER A 84 -8.39 -1.61 15.97
CA SER A 84 -8.49 -1.23 14.55
C SER A 84 -9.85 -1.53 13.93
N THR A 85 -10.65 -2.37 14.54
CA THR A 85 -12.00 -2.79 14.10
C THR A 85 -13.06 -2.36 15.13
N LEU A 86 -14.34 -2.36 14.71
CA LEU A 86 -15.48 -2.05 15.60
C LEU A 86 -15.48 -2.93 16.84
N ASP A 87 -15.34 -4.24 16.65
CA ASP A 87 -15.14 -5.18 17.72
C ASP A 87 -13.64 -5.36 17.99
N ARG A 88 -13.28 -5.46 19.26
CA ARG A 88 -11.87 -5.62 19.65
C ARG A 88 -11.27 -6.90 19.06
N LYS A 89 -10.28 -6.79 18.19
CA LYS A 89 -9.52 -7.93 17.66
C LYS A 89 -8.57 -8.48 18.75
N ARG A 90 -8.56 -9.80 18.93
CA ARG A 90 -7.60 -10.46 19.83
C ARG A 90 -6.20 -10.41 19.20
N ARG A 91 -5.16 -10.17 20.01
CA ARG A 91 -3.78 -10.25 19.51
C ARG A 91 -3.41 -11.69 19.18
N ASP A 92 -2.70 -11.90 18.08
CA ASP A 92 -2.27 -13.22 17.62
C ASP A 92 -1.39 -13.94 18.65
N ILE A 93 -0.50 -13.21 19.32
CA ILE A 93 0.32 -13.75 20.42
C ILE A 93 -0.52 -14.28 21.57
N THR A 94 -1.63 -13.64 21.90
CA THR A 94 -2.57 -14.12 22.93
C THR A 94 -3.40 -15.31 22.44
N ALA A 95 -3.59 -15.44 21.13
CA ALA A 95 -4.24 -16.58 20.51
C ALA A 95 -3.31 -17.79 20.35
N GLY A 96 -2.00 -17.63 20.56
CA GLY A 96 -0.99 -18.68 20.45
C GLY A 96 -0.64 -19.08 19.01
N LYS A 97 -1.18 -18.37 18.02
CA LYS A 97 -0.88 -18.61 16.59
C LYS A 97 -1.11 -17.33 15.78
N LEU A 98 -0.36 -17.20 14.71
CA LEU A 98 -0.59 -16.16 13.73
C LEU A 98 -1.91 -16.43 13.00
N ASP A 99 -2.70 -15.38 12.78
CA ASP A 99 -3.93 -15.45 12.00
C ASP A 99 -3.61 -15.75 10.53
N GLY A 100 -4.39 -16.64 9.92
CA GLY A 100 -4.21 -17.05 8.51
C GLY A 100 -4.29 -15.87 7.54
N ARG A 101 -5.21 -14.92 7.79
CA ARG A 101 -5.34 -13.68 7.03
C ARG A 101 -4.08 -12.79 7.17
N SER A 102 -3.56 -12.65 8.38
CA SER A 102 -2.33 -11.87 8.62
C SER A 102 -1.15 -12.49 7.88
N SER A 103 -1.00 -13.82 7.93
CA SER A 103 0.04 -14.55 7.18
C SER A 103 -0.08 -14.38 5.68
N GLU A 104 -1.29 -14.43 5.12
CA GLU A 104 -1.53 -14.22 3.70
C GLU A 104 -1.13 -12.82 3.28
N ILE A 105 -1.56 -11.80 4.03
CA ILE A 105 -1.29 -10.39 3.71
C ILE A 105 0.21 -10.07 3.84
N GLN A 106 0.92 -10.58 4.85
CA GLN A 106 2.37 -10.46 4.97
C GLN A 106 3.09 -10.95 3.71
N ARG A 107 2.69 -12.14 3.22
CA ARG A 107 3.27 -12.73 2.01
C ARG A 107 2.96 -11.90 0.77
N LEU A 108 1.76 -11.35 0.68
CA LEU A 108 1.33 -10.47 -0.41
C LEU A 108 2.15 -9.18 -0.43
N ILE A 109 2.28 -8.48 0.71
CA ILE A 109 3.10 -7.26 0.82
C ILE A 109 4.54 -7.55 0.41
N GLY A 110 5.16 -8.58 1.02
CA GLY A 110 6.54 -8.95 0.72
C GLY A 110 6.76 -9.28 -0.75
N ARG A 111 5.85 -10.04 -1.38
CA ARG A 111 5.90 -10.40 -2.80
C ARG A 111 5.78 -9.16 -3.69
N SER A 112 4.84 -8.28 -3.38
CA SER A 112 4.61 -7.05 -4.13
C SER A 112 5.84 -6.15 -4.12
N LEU A 113 6.43 -5.92 -2.95
CA LEU A 113 7.62 -5.08 -2.82
C LEU A 113 8.87 -5.71 -3.44
N ARG A 114 9.04 -7.04 -3.36
CA ARG A 114 10.16 -7.73 -4.04
C ARG A 114 10.10 -7.60 -5.56
N ALA A 115 8.93 -7.47 -6.15
CA ALA A 115 8.80 -7.18 -7.58
C ALA A 115 9.33 -5.78 -7.95
N ALA A 116 9.30 -4.84 -7.00
CA ALA A 116 9.70 -3.45 -7.17
C ALA A 116 11.21 -3.20 -6.98
N VAL A 117 11.95 -4.13 -6.36
CA VAL A 117 13.33 -3.93 -5.90
C VAL A 117 14.28 -4.93 -6.55
N ASP A 118 15.49 -4.48 -6.87
CA ASP A 118 16.62 -5.34 -7.21
C ASP A 118 17.37 -5.75 -5.94
N LEU A 119 17.05 -6.93 -5.42
CA LEU A 119 17.64 -7.43 -4.19
C LEU A 119 19.16 -7.69 -4.33
N GLY A 120 19.65 -7.93 -5.55
CA GLY A 120 21.10 -8.06 -5.81
C GLY A 120 21.87 -6.75 -5.56
N LYS A 121 21.24 -5.60 -5.80
CA LYS A 121 21.85 -4.27 -5.64
C LYS A 121 21.78 -3.73 -4.20
N ILE A 122 21.01 -4.35 -3.32
CA ILE A 122 20.90 -3.93 -1.91
C ILE A 122 22.18 -4.30 -1.12
N GLY A 123 22.92 -5.30 -1.60
CA GLY A 123 24.05 -5.88 -0.86
C GLY A 123 23.56 -6.76 0.30
N ALA A 124 24.46 -7.16 1.19
CA ALA A 124 24.15 -8.07 2.31
C ALA A 124 23.30 -7.38 3.41
N ARG A 125 22.07 -6.99 3.08
CA ARG A 125 21.12 -6.29 3.97
C ARG A 125 19.77 -6.98 4.02
N THR A 126 19.09 -6.84 5.15
CA THR A 126 17.68 -7.23 5.27
C THR A 126 16.82 -5.97 5.38
N ILE A 127 15.79 -5.89 4.55
CA ILE A 127 14.75 -4.89 4.63
C ILE A 127 13.55 -5.51 5.33
N TRP A 128 13.24 -5.01 6.52
CA TRP A 128 12.03 -5.31 7.26
C TRP A 128 10.98 -4.27 6.94
N VAL A 129 9.77 -4.72 6.66
CA VAL A 129 8.61 -3.86 6.38
C VAL A 129 7.50 -4.23 7.33
N ASP A 130 7.21 -3.36 8.27
CA ASP A 130 6.20 -3.56 9.29
C ASP A 130 4.96 -2.74 8.94
N CYS A 131 3.80 -3.38 8.86
CA CYS A 131 2.52 -2.74 8.55
C CYS A 131 1.52 -2.96 9.69
N ASP A 132 1.25 -1.91 10.47
CA ASP A 132 0.31 -1.94 11.58
C ASP A 132 -0.96 -1.16 11.26
N VAL A 133 -2.09 -1.86 11.24
CA VAL A 133 -3.39 -1.26 10.98
C VAL A 133 -3.92 -0.61 12.25
N LEU A 134 -4.04 0.73 12.22
CA LEU A 134 -4.63 1.53 13.30
C LEU A 134 -6.15 1.56 13.24
N GLN A 135 -6.68 1.65 12.02
CA GLN A 135 -8.12 1.70 11.75
C GLN A 135 -8.42 0.99 10.43
N ALA A 136 -9.37 0.07 10.45
CA ALA A 136 -9.81 -0.70 9.31
C ALA A 136 -11.21 -0.24 8.85
N ASP A 137 -11.31 0.14 7.58
CA ASP A 137 -12.55 0.49 6.90
C ASP A 137 -12.49 0.04 5.42
N GLY A 138 -12.23 -1.26 5.19
CA GLY A 138 -11.96 -1.81 3.86
C GLY A 138 -10.56 -1.48 3.34
N GLY A 139 -10.00 -2.34 2.49
CA GLY A 139 -8.73 -2.09 1.78
C GLY A 139 -7.48 -2.00 2.67
N THR A 140 -7.43 -2.68 3.82
CA THR A 140 -6.24 -2.61 4.70
C THR A 140 -5.00 -3.21 4.04
N ARG A 141 -5.12 -4.29 3.26
CA ARG A 141 -4.02 -4.90 2.51
C ARG A 141 -3.50 -3.98 1.39
N THR A 142 -4.40 -3.30 0.69
CA THR A 142 -4.06 -2.38 -0.40
C THR A 142 -3.39 -1.11 0.11
N ALA A 143 -3.89 -0.55 1.20
CA ALA A 143 -3.27 0.57 1.89
C ALA A 143 -1.86 0.20 2.41
N SER A 144 -1.68 -1.01 3.00
CA SER A 144 -0.38 -1.50 3.47
C SER A 144 0.64 -1.59 2.35
N ILE A 145 0.30 -2.21 1.20
CA ILE A 145 1.20 -2.30 0.05
C ILE A 145 1.58 -0.91 -0.46
N THR A 146 0.60 -0.03 -0.60
CA THR A 146 0.80 1.33 -1.12
C THR A 146 1.67 2.19 -0.19
N GLY A 147 1.39 2.16 1.12
CA GLY A 147 2.17 2.88 2.12
C GLY A 147 3.59 2.32 2.30
N ALA A 148 3.72 0.99 2.30
CA ALA A 148 5.01 0.31 2.38
C ALA A 148 5.91 0.62 1.16
N SER A 149 5.32 0.74 -0.03
CA SER A 149 6.06 1.15 -1.24
C SER A 149 6.66 2.56 -1.10
N VAL A 150 5.91 3.51 -0.53
CA VAL A 150 6.41 4.87 -0.25
C VAL A 150 7.51 4.83 0.82
N ALA A 151 7.28 4.13 1.94
CA ALA A 151 8.27 4.02 3.02
C ALA A 151 9.57 3.37 2.53
N LEU A 152 9.46 2.33 1.69
CA LEU A 152 10.61 1.66 1.07
C LEU A 152 11.40 2.61 0.15
N ALA A 153 10.71 3.38 -0.68
CA ALA A 153 11.36 4.35 -1.57
C ALA A 153 12.15 5.40 -0.77
N ILE A 154 11.53 5.98 0.26
CA ILE A 154 12.19 6.95 1.15
C ILE A 154 13.38 6.32 1.87
N ALA A 155 13.26 5.07 2.38
CA ALA A 155 14.36 4.37 3.05
C ALA A 155 15.54 4.15 2.11
N VAL A 156 15.30 3.72 0.89
CA VAL A 156 16.32 3.50 -0.13
C VAL A 156 17.00 4.81 -0.51
N ASN A 157 16.22 5.90 -0.73
CA ASN A 157 16.77 7.21 -1.06
C ASN A 157 17.71 7.72 0.04
N LYS A 158 17.36 7.51 1.31
CA LYS A 158 18.24 7.84 2.44
C LYS A 158 19.56 7.05 2.40
N LEU A 159 19.55 5.77 2.04
CA LEU A 159 20.78 4.98 1.90
C LEU A 159 21.65 5.46 0.75
N VAL A 160 21.05 5.82 -0.38
CA VAL A 160 21.76 6.40 -1.52
C VAL A 160 22.38 7.75 -1.13
N ALA A 161 21.60 8.64 -0.52
CA ALA A 161 22.07 9.95 -0.05
C ALA A 161 23.21 9.83 0.99
N ALA A 162 23.18 8.80 1.84
CA ALA A 162 24.23 8.51 2.81
C ALA A 162 25.46 7.80 2.20
N GLY A 163 25.49 7.55 0.88
CA GLY A 163 26.57 6.84 0.20
C GLY A 163 26.67 5.34 0.55
N LYS A 164 25.68 4.78 1.21
CA LYS A 164 25.61 3.35 1.56
C LYS A 164 25.22 2.45 0.38
N LEU A 165 24.58 3.03 -0.61
CA LEU A 165 24.27 2.41 -1.90
C LEU A 165 24.80 3.31 -3.02
N ALA A 166 25.47 2.71 -4.02
CA ALA A 166 26.01 3.45 -5.16
C ALA A 166 24.91 3.99 -6.10
N GLU A 167 23.79 3.26 -6.20
CA GLU A 167 22.63 3.62 -6.98
C GLU A 167 21.35 3.06 -6.34
N SER A 168 20.20 3.58 -6.74
CA SER A 168 18.92 3.08 -6.25
C SER A 168 18.63 1.66 -6.76
N PRO A 169 18.36 0.69 -5.88
CA PRO A 169 17.88 -0.64 -6.26
C PRO A 169 16.39 -0.67 -6.63
N LEU A 170 15.66 0.44 -6.47
CA LEU A 170 14.25 0.51 -6.82
C LEU A 170 14.08 0.52 -8.34
N LYS A 171 13.34 -0.45 -8.85
CA LYS A 171 12.96 -0.57 -10.27
C LYS A 171 11.65 0.14 -10.57
N ARG A 172 10.72 0.13 -9.62
CA ARG A 172 9.33 0.57 -9.73
C ARG A 172 8.81 1.05 -8.38
N LEU A 173 7.74 1.84 -8.40
CA LEU A 173 6.80 1.93 -7.28
C LEU A 173 5.70 0.89 -7.48
N VAL A 174 5.08 0.48 -6.38
CA VAL A 174 3.94 -0.44 -6.38
C VAL A 174 2.81 0.19 -5.62
N SER A 175 1.62 0.11 -6.17
CA SER A 175 0.37 0.53 -5.52
C SER A 175 -0.65 -0.58 -5.59
N ALA A 176 -1.65 -0.53 -4.70
CA ALA A 176 -2.73 -1.48 -4.66
C ALA A 176 -4.06 -0.80 -4.37
N VAL A 177 -5.14 -1.35 -4.92
CA VAL A 177 -6.51 -0.88 -4.72
C VAL A 177 -7.48 -2.05 -4.73
N SER A 178 -8.58 -1.95 -3.99
CA SER A 178 -9.71 -2.87 -4.11
C SER A 178 -10.69 -2.37 -5.16
N VAL A 179 -11.30 -3.30 -5.87
CA VAL A 179 -12.44 -3.08 -6.75
C VAL A 179 -13.44 -4.20 -6.52
N GLY A 180 -14.71 -3.97 -6.74
CA GLY A 180 -15.71 -5.04 -6.57
C GLY A 180 -16.98 -4.78 -7.35
N MET A 181 -17.86 -5.78 -7.36
CA MET A 181 -19.20 -5.69 -7.91
C MET A 181 -20.21 -5.57 -6.77
N LEU A 182 -21.04 -4.57 -6.81
CA LEU A 182 -22.13 -4.37 -5.85
C LEU A 182 -23.38 -3.95 -6.62
N GLU A 183 -24.50 -4.67 -6.47
CA GLU A 183 -25.77 -4.43 -7.19
C GLU A 183 -25.58 -4.32 -8.72
N GLY A 184 -24.67 -5.12 -9.28
CA GLY A 184 -24.35 -5.14 -10.71
C GLY A 184 -23.47 -4.00 -11.22
N GLU A 185 -23.04 -3.06 -10.34
CA GLU A 185 -22.11 -1.97 -10.68
C GLU A 185 -20.70 -2.28 -10.18
N ALA A 186 -19.69 -1.93 -11.00
CA ALA A 186 -18.29 -2.01 -10.59
C ALA A 186 -17.91 -0.77 -9.79
N LEU A 187 -17.33 -0.95 -8.60
CA LEU A 187 -16.93 0.11 -7.68
C LEU A 187 -15.42 0.11 -7.46
N LEU A 188 -14.82 1.30 -7.48
CA LEU A 188 -13.42 1.52 -7.14
C LEU A 188 -13.25 1.80 -5.64
N ASP A 189 -12.22 1.20 -5.02
CA ASP A 189 -11.79 1.47 -3.65
C ASP A 189 -12.91 1.29 -2.63
N LEU A 190 -13.26 0.03 -2.39
CA LEU A 190 -14.35 -0.37 -1.49
C LEU A 190 -14.06 0.04 -0.04
N CYS A 191 -15.02 0.70 0.63
CA CYS A 191 -15.03 0.81 2.07
C CYS A 191 -15.56 -0.48 2.71
N TYR A 192 -15.50 -0.61 4.05
CA TYR A 192 -15.88 -1.84 4.74
C TYR A 192 -17.30 -2.32 4.45
N VAL A 193 -18.26 -1.40 4.39
CA VAL A 193 -19.68 -1.76 4.13
C VAL A 193 -19.85 -2.28 2.71
N GLU A 194 -19.19 -1.64 1.73
CA GLU A 194 -19.23 -2.07 0.33
C GLU A 194 -18.50 -3.41 0.14
N ASP A 195 -17.32 -3.58 0.76
CA ASP A 195 -16.52 -4.80 0.73
C ASP A 195 -17.29 -6.00 1.31
N LYS A 196 -18.03 -5.76 2.42
CA LYS A 196 -18.82 -6.79 3.07
C LYS A 196 -20.03 -7.26 2.23
N ASP A 197 -20.65 -6.34 1.51
CA ASP A 197 -21.88 -6.60 0.76
C ASP A 197 -21.59 -6.84 -0.74
N ALA A 198 -20.31 -6.79 -1.16
CA ALA A 198 -19.90 -7.01 -2.55
C ALA A 198 -20.12 -8.46 -2.99
N GLU A 199 -20.73 -8.63 -4.17
CA GLU A 199 -20.88 -9.91 -4.84
C GLU A 199 -19.54 -10.49 -5.31
N VAL A 200 -18.62 -9.60 -5.68
CA VAL A 200 -17.24 -9.90 -6.10
C VAL A 200 -16.30 -8.90 -5.46
N ASP A 201 -15.29 -9.39 -4.76
CA ASP A 201 -14.16 -8.61 -4.25
C ASP A 201 -12.90 -8.93 -5.07
N MET A 202 -12.21 -7.88 -5.51
CA MET A 202 -10.95 -8.01 -6.24
C MET A 202 -9.92 -7.01 -5.71
N ASN A 203 -8.71 -7.49 -5.47
CA ASN A 203 -7.56 -6.68 -5.08
C ASN A 203 -6.54 -6.67 -6.22
N LEU A 204 -6.14 -5.50 -6.65
CA LEU A 204 -5.19 -5.29 -7.72
C LEU A 204 -3.92 -4.67 -7.18
N VAL A 205 -2.78 -5.23 -7.60
CA VAL A 205 -1.45 -4.69 -7.32
C VAL A 205 -0.74 -4.42 -8.64
N MET A 206 -0.29 -3.19 -8.84
CA MET A 206 0.31 -2.77 -10.11
C MET A 206 1.55 -1.90 -9.86
N THR A 207 2.50 -1.96 -10.80
CA THR A 207 3.63 -1.06 -10.83
C THR A 207 3.22 0.30 -11.40
N ASP A 208 4.00 1.33 -11.13
CA ASP A 208 3.82 2.68 -11.70
C ASP A 208 4.07 2.77 -13.22
N ARG A 209 4.32 1.63 -13.88
CA ARG A 209 4.38 1.48 -15.35
C ARG A 209 3.20 0.71 -15.93
N GLY A 210 2.19 0.43 -15.13
CA GLY A 210 0.99 -0.26 -15.57
C GLY A 210 1.11 -1.78 -15.69
N GLU A 211 2.14 -2.39 -15.07
CA GLU A 211 2.37 -3.83 -15.06
C GLU A 211 1.74 -4.44 -13.79
N PHE A 212 0.87 -5.43 -13.93
CA PHE A 212 0.29 -6.10 -12.78
C PHE A 212 1.33 -6.97 -12.06
N VAL A 213 1.38 -6.84 -10.74
CA VAL A 213 2.14 -7.73 -9.85
C VAL A 213 1.24 -8.85 -9.35
N GLU A 214 -0.01 -8.52 -9.03
CA GLU A 214 -1.00 -9.50 -8.58
C GLU A 214 -2.42 -9.02 -8.91
N VAL A 215 -3.26 -9.99 -9.27
CA VAL A 215 -4.70 -9.84 -9.45
C VAL A 215 -5.34 -10.94 -8.64
N GLN A 216 -6.04 -10.59 -7.57
CA GLN A 216 -6.74 -11.53 -6.69
C GLN A 216 -8.21 -11.15 -6.68
N GLY A 217 -9.08 -12.02 -7.18
CA GLY A 217 -10.52 -11.81 -7.22
C GLY A 217 -11.29 -13.06 -6.82
N SER A 218 -12.35 -12.86 -6.06
CA SER A 218 -13.24 -13.93 -5.61
C SER A 218 -14.69 -13.48 -5.70
N GLY A 219 -15.57 -14.37 -6.15
CA GLY A 219 -17.01 -14.22 -5.97
C GLY A 219 -17.41 -14.85 -4.64
N GLU A 220 -18.04 -14.08 -3.76
CA GLU A 220 -18.60 -14.57 -2.50
C GLU A 220 -20.05 -14.97 -2.74
N GLU A 221 -20.31 -16.30 -2.80
CA GLU A 221 -21.61 -16.88 -3.17
C GLU A 221 -22.15 -16.44 -4.54
N ALA A 222 -21.30 -15.84 -5.40
CA ALA A 222 -21.62 -15.30 -6.71
C ALA A 222 -20.56 -15.72 -7.75
N VAL A 223 -20.91 -15.54 -9.02
CA VAL A 223 -20.00 -15.72 -10.15
C VAL A 223 -19.93 -14.40 -10.94
N PHE A 224 -18.84 -14.18 -11.64
CA PHE A 224 -18.67 -13.02 -12.49
C PHE A 224 -18.18 -13.38 -13.89
N THR A 225 -18.62 -12.61 -14.85
CA THR A 225 -18.28 -12.80 -16.27
C THR A 225 -16.93 -12.19 -16.60
N ALA A 226 -16.38 -12.56 -17.76
CA ALA A 226 -15.16 -11.92 -18.30
C ALA A 226 -15.34 -10.40 -18.52
N ASP A 227 -16.52 -9.96 -18.92
CA ASP A 227 -16.81 -8.52 -19.10
C ASP A 227 -16.82 -7.77 -17.78
N GLN A 228 -17.39 -8.34 -16.71
CA GLN A 228 -17.32 -7.77 -15.36
C GLN A 228 -15.88 -7.71 -14.86
N MET A 229 -15.10 -8.78 -15.08
CA MET A 229 -13.67 -8.78 -14.75
C MET A 229 -12.92 -7.67 -15.48
N ASN A 230 -13.13 -7.50 -16.77
CA ASN A 230 -12.49 -6.45 -17.56
C ASN A 230 -12.86 -5.06 -17.05
N ARG A 231 -14.13 -4.81 -16.73
CA ARG A 231 -14.59 -3.54 -16.14
C ARG A 231 -13.89 -3.25 -14.81
N MET A 232 -13.77 -4.23 -13.91
CA MET A 232 -13.06 -4.09 -12.65
C MET A 232 -11.57 -3.81 -12.86
N LEU A 233 -10.93 -4.49 -13.81
CA LEU A 233 -9.51 -4.24 -14.15
C LEU A 233 -9.29 -2.83 -14.70
N GLU A 234 -10.14 -2.34 -15.59
CA GLU A 234 -10.07 -0.98 -16.14
C GLU A 234 -10.24 0.08 -15.04
N LEU A 235 -11.23 -0.13 -14.18
CA LEU A 235 -11.53 0.76 -13.06
C LEU A 235 -10.39 0.81 -12.03
N GLY A 236 -9.88 -0.36 -11.68
CA GLY A 236 -8.75 -0.47 -10.75
C GLY A 236 -7.47 0.13 -11.32
N ARG A 237 -7.21 -0.04 -12.62
CA ARG A 237 -6.07 0.58 -13.30
C ARG A 237 -6.12 2.11 -13.21
N LYS A 238 -7.29 2.71 -13.48
CA LYS A 238 -7.49 4.15 -13.30
C LYS A 238 -7.11 4.61 -11.89
N GLY A 239 -7.63 3.92 -10.86
CA GLY A 239 -7.32 4.26 -9.47
C GLY A 239 -5.84 4.08 -9.12
N LEU A 240 -5.18 3.03 -9.64
CA LEU A 240 -3.77 2.77 -9.42
C LEU A 240 -2.87 3.82 -10.05
N ASP A 241 -3.21 4.34 -11.23
CA ASP A 241 -2.50 5.44 -11.87
C ASP A 241 -2.58 6.72 -11.02
N GLU A 242 -3.77 7.05 -10.46
CA GLU A 242 -3.95 8.18 -9.55
C GLU A 242 -3.13 8.00 -8.25
N ILE A 243 -3.11 6.80 -7.68
CA ILE A 243 -2.33 6.48 -6.47
C ILE A 243 -0.82 6.61 -6.74
N ALA A 244 -0.33 6.12 -7.89
CA ALA A 244 1.07 6.22 -8.25
C ALA A 244 1.54 7.69 -8.37
N GLU A 245 0.70 8.59 -8.87
CA GLU A 245 0.99 10.02 -8.88
C GLU A 245 1.11 10.62 -7.47
N LEU A 246 0.22 10.20 -6.55
CA LEU A 246 0.30 10.63 -5.14
C LEU A 246 1.58 10.13 -4.48
N GLN A 247 1.96 8.86 -4.71
CA GLN A 247 3.21 8.28 -4.18
C GLN A 247 4.44 9.08 -4.66
N ARG A 248 4.53 9.40 -5.96
CA ARG A 248 5.66 10.16 -6.51
C ARG A 248 5.79 11.54 -5.87
N ARG A 249 4.66 12.25 -5.67
CA ARG A 249 4.67 13.57 -5.02
C ARG A 249 5.20 13.49 -3.60
N VAL A 250 4.69 12.55 -2.80
CA VAL A 250 5.09 12.41 -1.40
C VAL A 250 6.57 12.02 -1.26
N ILE A 251 7.06 11.11 -2.11
CA ILE A 251 8.47 10.73 -2.12
C ILE A 251 9.35 11.93 -2.47
N ALA A 252 8.98 12.70 -3.51
CA ALA A 252 9.72 13.90 -3.91
C ALA A 252 9.70 15.01 -2.83
N GLU A 253 8.64 15.08 -2.02
CA GLU A 253 8.57 15.99 -0.88
C GLU A 253 9.46 15.54 0.28
N ALA A 254 9.48 14.24 0.56
CA ALA A 254 10.31 13.66 1.63
C ALA A 254 11.82 13.71 1.32
N ASP A 255 12.20 13.80 0.05
CA ASP A 255 13.60 13.92 -0.39
C ASP A 255 14.14 15.36 -0.33
N LYS A 256 13.28 16.34 -0.08
CA LYS A 256 13.72 17.74 0.08
C LYS A 256 14.51 17.87 1.39
N PRO A 257 15.64 18.60 1.39
CA PRO A 257 16.34 18.93 2.64
C PRO A 257 15.38 19.60 3.61
N ASP A 258 15.40 19.15 4.86
CA ASP A 258 14.59 19.75 5.92
C ASP A 258 15.02 21.20 6.12
N ALA A 259 14.19 22.15 5.69
CA ALA A 259 14.45 23.58 5.80
C ALA A 259 14.65 24.01 7.27
N GLY A 260 13.98 23.32 8.22
CA GLY A 260 14.17 23.54 9.66
C GLY A 260 15.55 23.12 10.18
N ALA A 261 16.12 22.05 9.65
CA ALA A 261 17.47 21.59 10.03
C ALA A 261 18.56 22.57 9.55
N LEU A 262 18.33 23.27 8.45
CA LEU A 262 19.23 24.30 7.94
C LEU A 262 19.16 25.58 8.78
N GLU A 263 18.00 25.97 9.29
CA GLU A 263 17.82 27.11 10.19
C GLU A 263 18.43 26.82 11.57
N ASP A 264 18.28 25.64 12.13
CA ASP A 264 18.90 25.23 13.39
C ASP A 264 20.44 25.20 13.29
N LEU A 265 21.01 24.71 12.19
CA LEU A 265 22.44 24.76 11.93
C LEU A 265 22.94 26.20 11.78
N SER A 266 22.23 27.05 11.08
CA SER A 266 22.59 28.47 10.93
C SER A 266 22.51 29.22 12.27
N ALA A 267 21.52 28.90 13.11
CA ALA A 267 21.37 29.45 14.46
C ALA A 267 22.48 28.95 15.42
N PHE A 268 22.95 27.71 15.24
CA PHE A 268 24.05 27.17 16.05
C PHE A 268 25.40 27.78 15.67
N PHE A 269 25.70 27.96 14.38
CA PHE A 269 26.94 28.59 13.91
C PHE A 269 26.93 30.12 13.97
N GLY A 270 25.74 30.76 14.04
CA GLY A 270 25.60 32.21 14.14
C GLY A 270 25.80 32.80 15.55
N ARG A 271 25.89 32.00 16.61
CA ARG A 271 26.10 32.43 18.00
C ARG A 271 27.57 32.49 18.44
N GLY A 272 28.49 32.35 17.51
CA GLY A 272 29.92 32.41 17.75
C GLY A 272 30.55 33.72 17.21
N LYS A 273 30.11 34.89 17.70
CA LYS A 273 30.87 36.16 17.63
C LYS A 273 30.65 36.96 18.88
#